data_1904633886daec388dc065ca134032a2
#
_entry.id   1904633886daec388dc065ca134032a2
#
_cell.length_a   1.000
_cell.length_b   1.000
_cell.length_c   1.000
_cell.angle_alpha   90.00
_cell.angle_beta   90.00
_cell.angle_gamma   90.00
#
_symmetry.space_group_name_H-M   'P 1'
#
loop_
_entity.id
_entity.type
_entity.pdbx_description
1 polymer ?
#
loop_
_entity_poly.entity_id
_entity_poly.type
_entity_poly.pdbx_seq_one_letter_code
_entity_poly.pdbx_strand_id
1 'polypeptide(L)'
;MIDVIQSLGIDLHFRQEIEQTLHMIYKEGLQFNGDLHEVALRFRLLRQEGHYVQESIFKNILDKKGGFKDVVKNDVKGLIELFEASELRVEGEETLDGAREFTYSRLNELCSGRESHQKQEIMKSLAQPRHKTVRGLTSKRFTSMIKIAGQEDPEWLQSLLRVAEIDSIMLKSLTQGEMSQTFKWWTELGLEKDVEKARSQPLKWHTWSMKILQDPTLTEQRLDLTKPISLVYVIDDIFDVYGELEELTIFTRVVERWDHKGLKTLPKYMRVCFEALDMITTEISMKIYKSHGWNPTYALRKSWASLCKAFLVEAKWFNSGYLPNTEEYMKNGVVSSGVHLVMLHAYILLGEELTKEKVELIESNPGIVSSAATILRLWDDLGSAKDENQDGTDGSYVECYLNEYKGSTVDEARTHVAQKISRAWKRLNRECLNPCPFSRSFSKACLNIARTVPLMYSYDDDQRLPDEYLKSLM
;
A
#
# COMPACT_ATOMS: atom_id res chain seq x y z
N MET A 1 -3.73 23.04 -12.53
CA MET A 1 -2.99 23.46 -11.31
C MET A 1 -3.01 22.38 -10.22
N ILE A 2 -4.16 21.88 -9.74
CA ILE A 2 -4.23 20.82 -8.70
C ILE A 2 -3.36 19.61 -9.06
N ASP A 3 -3.45 19.09 -10.28
CA ASP A 3 -2.65 17.96 -10.75
C ASP A 3 -1.13 18.23 -10.68
N VAL A 4 -0.70 19.45 -11.00
CA VAL A 4 0.70 19.87 -10.89
C VAL A 4 1.15 19.89 -9.42
N ILE A 5 0.35 20.46 -8.54
CA ILE A 5 0.62 20.52 -7.09
C ILE A 5 0.75 19.09 -6.52
N GLN A 6 -0.16 18.20 -6.86
CA GLN A 6 -0.11 16.79 -6.47
C GLN A 6 1.10 16.06 -7.06
N SER A 7 1.42 16.32 -8.33
CA SER A 7 2.58 15.74 -9.02
C SER A 7 3.92 16.20 -8.43
N LEU A 8 3.98 17.43 -7.91
CA LEU A 8 5.12 17.95 -7.17
C LEU A 8 5.22 17.43 -5.74
N GLY A 9 4.16 16.82 -5.21
CA GLY A 9 4.11 16.29 -3.84
C GLY A 9 3.91 17.34 -2.75
N ILE A 10 3.49 18.55 -3.10
CA ILE A 10 3.30 19.68 -2.18
C ILE A 10 1.81 19.96 -1.86
N ASP A 11 0.90 19.04 -2.20
CA ASP A 11 -0.55 19.19 -1.99
C ASP A 11 -0.95 19.23 -0.51
N LEU A 12 -0.08 18.83 0.42
CA LEU A 12 -0.33 19.03 1.85
C LEU A 12 -0.40 20.51 2.24
N HIS A 13 0.41 21.37 1.60
CA HIS A 13 0.40 22.81 1.83
C HIS A 13 -0.85 23.50 1.27
N PHE A 14 -1.57 22.86 0.36
CA PHE A 14 -2.76 23.37 -0.34
C PHE A 14 -4.01 22.53 -0.08
N ARG A 15 -4.04 21.79 1.04
CA ARG A 15 -5.11 20.82 1.32
C ARG A 15 -6.49 21.46 1.30
N GLN A 16 -6.66 22.61 1.96
CA GLN A 16 -7.96 23.30 2.06
C GLN A 16 -8.43 23.82 0.71
N GLU A 17 -7.54 24.45 -0.04
CA GLU A 17 -7.84 25.00 -1.37
C GLU A 17 -8.20 23.90 -2.37
N ILE A 18 -7.49 22.78 -2.33
CA ILE A 18 -7.77 21.61 -3.17
C ILE A 18 -9.14 21.02 -2.81
N GLU A 19 -9.43 20.80 -1.53
CA GLU A 19 -10.70 20.28 -1.05
C GLU A 19 -11.87 21.18 -1.43
N GLN A 20 -11.76 22.47 -1.21
CA GLN A 20 -12.79 23.44 -1.57
C GLN A 20 -13.03 23.48 -3.08
N THR A 21 -11.96 23.53 -3.87
CA THR A 21 -12.05 23.58 -5.33
C THR A 21 -12.71 22.30 -5.88
N LEU A 22 -12.28 21.12 -5.42
CA LEU A 22 -12.85 19.87 -5.89
C LEU A 22 -14.30 19.67 -5.42
N HIS A 23 -14.64 20.17 -4.23
CA HIS A 23 -16.01 20.16 -3.77
C HIS A 23 -16.93 21.05 -4.62
N MET A 24 -16.45 22.23 -5.05
CA MET A 24 -17.19 23.08 -6.00
C MET A 24 -17.40 22.38 -7.35
N ILE A 25 -16.33 21.81 -7.93
CA ILE A 25 -16.40 21.06 -9.19
C ILE A 25 -17.39 19.87 -9.06
N TYR A 26 -17.38 19.18 -7.93
CA TYR A 26 -18.31 18.07 -7.68
C TYR A 26 -19.77 18.52 -7.61
N LYS A 27 -20.04 19.66 -6.95
CA LYS A 27 -21.40 20.25 -6.86
C LYS A 27 -21.93 20.75 -8.20
N GLU A 28 -21.07 21.33 -9.05
CA GLU A 28 -21.42 21.76 -10.40
C GLU A 28 -21.78 20.58 -11.31
N GLY A 29 -21.28 19.37 -10.95
CA GLY A 29 -21.44 18.17 -11.76
C GLY A 29 -20.47 18.11 -12.94
N LEU A 30 -19.96 16.92 -13.20
CA LEU A 30 -19.04 16.69 -14.32
C LEU A 30 -19.83 16.43 -15.61
N GLN A 31 -19.57 17.24 -16.64
CA GLN A 31 -20.15 17.10 -17.97
C GLN A 31 -19.05 16.90 -19.01
N PHE A 32 -19.35 16.11 -20.04
CA PHE A 32 -18.47 15.95 -21.19
C PHE A 32 -18.59 17.13 -22.14
N ASN A 33 -17.52 17.93 -22.23
CA ASN A 33 -17.46 19.16 -23.04
C ASN A 33 -16.75 18.97 -24.40
N GLY A 34 -16.37 17.72 -24.75
CA GLY A 34 -15.64 17.41 -25.98
C GLY A 34 -14.13 17.27 -25.80
N ASP A 35 -13.58 17.69 -24.66
CA ASP A 35 -12.15 17.51 -24.30
C ASP A 35 -12.00 16.28 -23.37
N LEU A 36 -11.44 15.20 -23.92
CA LEU A 36 -11.26 13.96 -23.18
C LEU A 36 -10.25 14.12 -22.03
N HIS A 37 -9.16 14.84 -22.27
CA HIS A 37 -8.14 15.07 -21.24
C HIS A 37 -8.73 15.81 -20.03
N GLU A 38 -9.49 16.89 -20.27
CA GLU A 38 -10.08 17.67 -19.18
C GLU A 38 -11.08 16.85 -18.37
N VAL A 39 -11.96 16.12 -19.04
CA VAL A 39 -12.99 15.31 -18.36
C VAL A 39 -12.37 14.16 -17.57
N ALA A 40 -11.39 13.45 -18.15
CA ALA A 40 -10.70 12.36 -17.47
C ALA A 40 -9.88 12.86 -16.26
N LEU A 41 -9.23 14.01 -16.38
CA LEU A 41 -8.50 14.67 -15.30
C LEU A 41 -9.43 15.04 -14.14
N ARG A 42 -10.56 15.70 -14.42
CA ARG A 42 -11.52 16.07 -13.37
C ARG A 42 -12.13 14.84 -12.70
N PHE A 43 -12.47 13.82 -13.48
CA PHE A 43 -12.97 12.54 -12.95
C PHE A 43 -11.95 11.92 -11.99
N ARG A 44 -10.68 11.81 -12.41
CA ARG A 44 -9.61 11.27 -11.59
C ARG A 44 -9.41 12.04 -10.29
N LEU A 45 -9.30 13.36 -10.36
CA LEU A 45 -9.10 14.23 -9.19
C LEU A 45 -10.26 14.10 -8.20
N LEU A 46 -11.50 14.08 -8.67
CA LEU A 46 -12.67 13.91 -7.81
C LEU A 46 -12.67 12.55 -7.11
N ARG A 47 -12.42 11.46 -7.83
CA ARG A 47 -12.39 10.13 -7.24
C ARG A 47 -11.22 9.93 -6.27
N GLN A 48 -10.06 10.49 -6.55
CA GLN A 48 -8.91 10.48 -5.62
C GLN A 48 -9.22 11.16 -4.29
N GLU A 49 -10.11 12.15 -4.32
CA GLU A 49 -10.56 12.86 -3.12
C GLU A 49 -11.83 12.25 -2.48
N GLY A 50 -12.24 11.05 -2.93
CA GLY A 50 -13.35 10.29 -2.35
C GLY A 50 -14.73 10.63 -2.92
N HIS A 51 -14.85 11.55 -3.87
CA HIS A 51 -16.13 11.87 -4.52
C HIS A 51 -16.50 10.81 -5.56
N TYR A 52 -17.66 10.18 -5.41
CA TYR A 52 -18.12 9.22 -6.40
C TYR A 52 -18.69 9.95 -7.63
N VAL A 53 -18.02 9.81 -8.76
CA VAL A 53 -18.47 10.26 -10.08
C VAL A 53 -18.79 9.03 -10.92
N GLN A 54 -19.94 9.00 -11.57
CA GLN A 54 -20.37 7.86 -12.39
C GLN A 54 -19.54 7.72 -13.66
N GLU A 55 -19.21 6.48 -14.05
CA GLU A 55 -18.50 6.17 -15.30
C GLU A 55 -19.26 6.56 -16.56
N SER A 56 -20.59 6.75 -16.45
CA SER A 56 -21.47 7.13 -17.58
C SER A 56 -21.02 8.39 -18.30
N ILE A 57 -20.21 9.24 -17.66
CA ILE A 57 -19.61 10.42 -18.30
C ILE A 57 -18.76 10.04 -19.51
N PHE A 58 -18.16 8.85 -19.53
CA PHE A 58 -17.36 8.35 -20.64
C PHE A 58 -18.16 7.65 -21.74
N LYS A 59 -19.48 7.46 -21.60
CA LYS A 59 -20.31 6.91 -22.68
C LYS A 59 -20.28 7.78 -23.95
N ASN A 60 -20.01 9.08 -23.79
CA ASN A 60 -19.91 10.01 -24.91
C ASN A 60 -18.71 9.78 -25.83
N ILE A 61 -17.69 9.05 -25.39
CA ILE A 61 -16.53 8.68 -26.22
C ILE A 61 -16.71 7.32 -26.91
N LEU A 62 -17.81 6.62 -26.64
CA LEU A 62 -18.16 5.38 -27.31
C LEU A 62 -19.02 5.62 -28.53
N ASP A 63 -18.87 4.79 -29.56
CA ASP A 63 -19.74 4.74 -30.73
C ASP A 63 -21.04 3.95 -30.42
N LYS A 64 -21.92 3.86 -31.43
CA LYS A 64 -23.20 3.14 -31.28
C LYS A 64 -23.04 1.62 -31.05
N LYS A 65 -21.85 1.06 -31.32
CA LYS A 65 -21.54 -0.36 -31.15
C LYS A 65 -20.77 -0.64 -29.83
N GLY A 66 -20.54 0.40 -29.01
CA GLY A 66 -19.80 0.31 -27.76
C GLY A 66 -18.27 0.37 -27.94
N GLY A 67 -17.76 0.59 -29.16
CA GLY A 67 -16.34 0.81 -29.42
C GLY A 67 -15.95 2.27 -29.20
N PHE A 68 -14.64 2.53 -29.07
CA PHE A 68 -14.13 3.89 -28.91
C PHE A 68 -14.11 4.64 -30.25
N LYS A 69 -14.63 5.87 -30.26
CA LYS A 69 -14.67 6.71 -31.43
C LYS A 69 -13.27 7.00 -32.00
N ASP A 70 -13.16 7.13 -33.31
CA ASP A 70 -11.87 7.37 -33.99
C ASP A 70 -11.17 8.66 -33.54
N VAL A 71 -11.93 9.69 -33.16
CA VAL A 71 -11.39 10.95 -32.65
C VAL A 71 -10.55 10.76 -31.36
N VAL A 72 -10.87 9.76 -30.58
CA VAL A 72 -10.16 9.46 -29.32
C VAL A 72 -8.86 8.71 -29.56
N LYS A 73 -8.76 7.93 -30.65
CA LYS A 73 -7.64 6.99 -30.92
C LYS A 73 -6.27 7.65 -31.07
N ASN A 74 -6.23 8.93 -31.40
CA ASN A 74 -4.99 9.68 -31.66
C ASN A 74 -4.74 10.81 -30.65
N ASP A 75 -5.64 11.02 -29.70
CA ASP A 75 -5.49 11.98 -28.61
C ASP A 75 -4.64 11.38 -27.51
N VAL A 76 -3.30 11.49 -27.62
CA VAL A 76 -2.37 10.87 -26.65
C VAL A 76 -2.56 11.40 -25.25
N LYS A 77 -2.79 12.71 -25.07
CA LYS A 77 -3.00 13.29 -23.74
C LYS A 77 -4.30 12.80 -23.13
N GLY A 78 -5.38 12.80 -23.91
CA GLY A 78 -6.65 12.25 -23.48
C GLY A 78 -6.59 10.76 -23.19
N LEU A 79 -5.86 9.97 -23.97
CA LEU A 79 -5.67 8.53 -23.73
C LEU A 79 -4.88 8.25 -22.44
N ILE A 80 -3.81 8.99 -22.18
CA ILE A 80 -3.03 8.86 -20.93
C ILE A 80 -3.94 9.17 -19.73
N GLU A 81 -4.67 10.29 -19.77
CA GLU A 81 -5.50 10.68 -18.65
C GLU A 81 -6.73 9.77 -18.47
N LEU A 82 -7.30 9.24 -19.56
CA LEU A 82 -8.34 8.22 -19.48
C LEU A 82 -7.82 6.90 -18.88
N PHE A 83 -6.60 6.50 -19.21
CA PHE A 83 -5.94 5.36 -18.57
C PHE A 83 -5.79 5.60 -17.07
N GLU A 84 -5.26 6.75 -16.66
CA GLU A 84 -5.11 7.13 -15.25
C GLU A 84 -6.47 7.18 -14.52
N ALA A 85 -7.50 7.71 -15.15
CA ALA A 85 -8.87 7.74 -14.60
C ALA A 85 -9.43 6.32 -14.44
N SER A 86 -9.16 5.42 -15.39
CA SER A 86 -9.62 4.03 -15.35
C SER A 86 -9.01 3.20 -14.21
N GLU A 87 -7.86 3.62 -13.67
CA GLU A 87 -7.24 2.95 -12.52
C GLU A 87 -7.99 3.21 -11.19
N LEU A 88 -8.94 4.17 -11.17
CA LEU A 88 -9.86 4.42 -10.05
C LEU A 88 -11.21 3.72 -10.20
N ARG A 89 -11.35 2.81 -11.15
CA ARG A 89 -12.58 2.05 -11.34
C ARG A 89 -12.92 1.18 -10.14
N VAL A 90 -14.22 0.91 -10.00
CA VAL A 90 -14.76 -0.01 -8.99
C VAL A 90 -15.43 -1.20 -9.67
N GLU A 91 -15.84 -2.20 -8.88
CA GLU A 91 -16.53 -3.37 -9.42
C GLU A 91 -17.84 -2.97 -10.11
N GLY A 92 -18.12 -3.56 -11.28
CA GLY A 92 -19.31 -3.30 -12.09
C GLY A 92 -19.22 -2.10 -13.03
N GLU A 93 -18.08 -1.42 -13.13
CA GLU A 93 -17.86 -0.30 -14.07
C GLU A 93 -17.27 -0.78 -15.40
N GLU A 94 -18.13 -1.34 -16.26
CA GLU A 94 -17.74 -1.94 -17.54
C GLU A 94 -17.14 -0.93 -18.53
N THR A 95 -17.64 0.31 -18.53
CA THR A 95 -17.09 1.38 -19.38
C THR A 95 -15.65 1.70 -19.03
N LEU A 96 -15.31 1.75 -17.75
CA LEU A 96 -13.94 1.99 -17.29
C LEU A 96 -13.04 0.75 -17.42
N ASP A 97 -13.59 -0.47 -17.31
CA ASP A 97 -12.85 -1.68 -17.64
C ASP A 97 -12.44 -1.70 -19.12
N GLY A 98 -13.39 -1.44 -20.02
CA GLY A 98 -13.11 -1.31 -21.45
C GLY A 98 -12.17 -0.15 -21.78
N ALA A 99 -12.31 0.99 -21.09
CA ALA A 99 -11.41 2.13 -21.24
C ALA A 99 -9.96 1.78 -20.89
N ARG A 100 -9.77 1.04 -19.80
CA ARG A 100 -8.41 0.60 -19.39
C ARG A 100 -7.77 -0.31 -20.44
N GLU A 101 -8.47 -1.32 -20.90
CA GLU A 101 -7.97 -2.27 -21.90
C GLU A 101 -7.65 -1.57 -23.22
N PHE A 102 -8.58 -0.73 -23.70
CA PHE A 102 -8.40 0.03 -24.91
C PHE A 102 -7.22 1.00 -24.84
N THR A 103 -7.14 1.80 -23.77
CA THR A 103 -6.07 2.80 -23.62
C THR A 103 -4.71 2.12 -23.45
N TYR A 104 -4.63 1.03 -22.69
CA TYR A 104 -3.40 0.24 -22.52
C TYR A 104 -2.88 -0.29 -23.87
N SER A 105 -3.75 -0.94 -24.65
CA SER A 105 -3.38 -1.45 -25.97
C SER A 105 -2.98 -0.33 -26.93
N ARG A 106 -3.79 0.73 -26.99
CA ARG A 106 -3.56 1.83 -27.93
C ARG A 106 -2.29 2.64 -27.61
N LEU A 107 -2.02 2.90 -26.34
CA LEU A 107 -0.81 3.59 -25.90
C LEU A 107 0.45 2.78 -26.21
N ASN A 108 0.43 1.45 -26.03
CA ASN A 108 1.54 0.58 -26.43
C ASN A 108 1.79 0.61 -27.95
N GLU A 109 0.74 0.57 -28.76
CA GLU A 109 0.87 0.72 -30.22
C GLU A 109 1.51 2.06 -30.60
N LEU A 110 1.06 3.15 -29.95
CA LEU A 110 1.56 4.50 -30.20
C LEU A 110 3.02 4.68 -29.71
N CYS A 111 3.48 3.89 -28.75
CA CYS A 111 4.88 3.90 -28.32
C CYS A 111 5.86 3.46 -29.42
N SER A 112 5.45 2.56 -30.29
CA SER A 112 6.35 1.95 -31.31
C SER A 112 6.79 2.88 -32.42
N GLY A 113 6.15 4.06 -32.59
CA GLY A 113 6.41 4.98 -33.69
C GLY A 113 6.71 6.43 -33.31
N ARG A 114 7.02 6.74 -32.05
CA ARG A 114 7.13 8.13 -31.57
C ARG A 114 8.51 8.53 -31.06
N GLU A 115 8.73 9.86 -31.00
CA GLU A 115 9.92 10.50 -30.43
C GLU A 115 10.11 10.17 -28.94
N SER A 116 11.34 10.25 -28.47
CA SER A 116 11.78 9.72 -27.18
C SER A 116 11.00 10.28 -25.97
N HIS A 117 10.57 11.55 -25.98
CA HIS A 117 9.89 12.19 -24.84
C HIS A 117 8.45 11.68 -24.65
N GLN A 118 7.62 11.70 -25.71
CA GLN A 118 6.24 11.18 -25.62
C GLN A 118 6.21 9.68 -25.31
N LYS A 119 7.16 8.92 -25.86
CA LYS A 119 7.32 7.50 -25.54
C LYS A 119 7.60 7.28 -24.05
N GLN A 120 8.51 8.07 -23.46
CA GLN A 120 8.82 7.99 -22.03
C GLN A 120 7.60 8.32 -21.16
N GLU A 121 6.81 9.34 -21.52
CA GLU A 121 5.60 9.72 -20.81
C GLU A 121 4.57 8.57 -20.81
N ILE A 122 4.30 7.99 -21.99
CA ILE A 122 3.38 6.86 -22.13
C ILE A 122 3.87 5.66 -21.30
N MET A 123 5.12 5.22 -21.51
CA MET A 123 5.68 4.07 -20.80
C MET A 123 5.62 4.23 -19.29
N LYS A 124 5.88 5.45 -18.80
CA LYS A 124 5.82 5.77 -17.38
C LYS A 124 4.40 5.66 -16.83
N SER A 125 3.39 6.22 -17.52
CA SER A 125 2.00 6.13 -17.08
C SER A 125 1.50 4.68 -17.06
N LEU A 126 1.88 3.88 -18.08
CA LEU A 126 1.50 2.48 -18.14
C LEU A 126 2.15 1.63 -17.05
N ALA A 127 3.45 1.87 -16.76
CA ALA A 127 4.18 1.12 -15.74
C ALA A 127 3.80 1.51 -14.31
N GLN A 128 3.53 2.79 -14.07
CA GLN A 128 3.31 3.34 -12.74
C GLN A 128 2.16 4.35 -12.74
N PRO A 129 0.91 3.89 -12.79
CA PRO A 129 -0.26 4.76 -12.70
C PRO A 129 -0.24 5.61 -11.43
N ARG A 130 -0.57 6.90 -11.56
CA ARG A 130 -0.49 7.88 -10.47
C ARG A 130 -1.28 7.45 -9.24
N HIS A 131 -2.49 6.90 -9.45
CA HIS A 131 -3.33 6.44 -8.35
C HIS A 131 -2.69 5.30 -7.55
N LYS A 132 -1.92 4.43 -8.20
CA LYS A 132 -1.27 3.25 -7.60
C LYS A 132 0.18 3.47 -7.20
N THR A 133 0.68 4.70 -7.35
CA THR A 133 2.08 5.05 -7.05
C THR A 133 2.16 5.90 -5.80
N VAL A 134 3.17 5.63 -4.95
CA VAL A 134 3.41 6.44 -3.75
C VAL A 134 3.95 7.82 -4.10
N ARG A 135 3.52 8.82 -3.33
CA ARG A 135 4.12 10.15 -3.37
C ARG A 135 5.64 10.09 -3.20
N GLY A 136 6.32 11.07 -3.75
CA GLY A 136 7.77 11.19 -3.68
C GLY A 136 8.49 10.52 -4.85
N LEU A 137 8.02 9.38 -5.36
CA LEU A 137 8.51 8.84 -6.63
C LEU A 137 8.01 9.67 -7.81
N THR A 138 6.76 10.11 -7.75
CA THR A 138 6.16 11.00 -8.76
C THR A 138 6.81 12.37 -8.77
N SER A 139 7.14 12.97 -7.63
CA SER A 139 7.66 14.34 -7.56
C SER A 139 9.07 14.48 -8.14
N LYS A 140 10.02 13.60 -7.79
CA LYS A 140 11.36 13.59 -8.39
C LYS A 140 11.31 13.45 -9.91
N ARG A 141 10.41 12.62 -10.42
CA ARG A 141 10.22 12.37 -11.84
C ARG A 141 9.57 13.55 -12.57
N PHE A 142 8.57 14.17 -11.96
CA PHE A 142 7.89 15.34 -12.53
C PHE A 142 8.83 16.53 -12.62
N THR A 143 9.62 16.81 -11.57
CA THR A 143 10.62 17.87 -11.55
C THR A 143 11.70 17.66 -12.62
N SER A 144 12.15 16.43 -12.85
CA SER A 144 13.11 16.13 -13.91
C SER A 144 12.53 16.30 -15.31
N MET A 145 11.24 15.96 -15.52
CA MET A 145 10.57 16.15 -16.81
C MET A 145 10.40 17.62 -17.17
N ILE A 146 10.01 18.48 -16.22
CA ILE A 146 9.90 19.92 -16.43
C ILE A 146 11.27 20.52 -16.83
N LYS A 147 12.33 20.16 -16.10
CA LYS A 147 13.70 20.67 -16.39
C LYS A 147 14.21 20.28 -17.79
N ILE A 148 13.72 19.19 -18.38
CA ILE A 148 14.12 18.72 -19.71
C ILE A 148 13.32 19.45 -20.83
N ALA A 149 12.11 19.94 -20.53
CA ALA A 149 11.22 20.54 -21.55
C ALA A 149 11.70 21.89 -22.12
N GLY A 150 12.64 22.58 -21.45
CA GLY A 150 13.43 23.71 -22.01
C GLY A 150 12.63 24.94 -22.46
N GLN A 151 11.34 25.02 -22.13
CA GLN A 151 10.51 26.22 -22.35
C GLN A 151 10.60 27.14 -21.13
N GLU A 152 10.49 28.47 -21.35
CA GLU A 152 10.32 29.39 -20.24
C GLU A 152 9.06 29.06 -19.47
N ASP A 153 9.21 28.46 -18.28
CA ASP A 153 8.11 28.08 -17.41
C ASP A 153 7.36 29.32 -16.93
N PRO A 154 6.02 29.29 -16.87
CA PRO A 154 5.25 30.38 -16.29
C PRO A 154 5.71 30.68 -14.84
N GLU A 155 5.67 31.94 -14.43
CA GLU A 155 6.13 32.40 -13.11
C GLU A 155 5.49 31.61 -11.94
N TRP A 156 4.20 31.26 -12.07
CA TRP A 156 3.51 30.46 -11.07
C TRP A 156 4.09 29.04 -10.94
N LEU A 157 4.55 28.43 -12.03
CA LEU A 157 5.15 27.08 -12.01
C LEU A 157 6.55 27.14 -11.39
N GLN A 158 7.34 28.17 -11.70
CA GLN A 158 8.64 28.38 -11.05
C GLN A 158 8.49 28.55 -9.53
N SER A 159 7.45 29.25 -9.08
CA SER A 159 7.15 29.42 -7.67
C SER A 159 6.81 28.08 -6.99
N LEU A 160 5.98 27.24 -7.61
CA LEU A 160 5.68 25.89 -7.10
C LEU A 160 6.89 24.98 -7.08
N LEU A 161 7.79 25.07 -8.08
CA LEU A 161 9.03 24.30 -8.12
C LEU A 161 9.96 24.67 -6.95
N ARG A 162 10.06 25.98 -6.62
CA ARG A 162 10.82 26.42 -5.44
C ARG A 162 10.24 25.87 -4.13
N VAL A 163 8.90 25.90 -3.98
CA VAL A 163 8.25 25.31 -2.80
C VAL A 163 8.55 23.81 -2.72
N ALA A 164 8.46 23.09 -3.84
CA ALA A 164 8.73 21.66 -3.88
C ALA A 164 10.21 21.33 -3.55
N GLU A 165 11.15 22.16 -3.96
CA GLU A 165 12.57 22.00 -3.62
C GLU A 165 12.81 22.19 -2.12
N ILE A 166 12.27 23.24 -1.53
CA ILE A 166 12.38 23.51 -0.08
C ILE A 166 11.73 22.37 0.71
N ASP A 167 10.52 21.97 0.34
CA ASP A 167 9.78 20.87 0.97
C ASP A 167 10.58 19.56 0.92
N SER A 168 11.20 19.26 -0.22
CA SER A 168 12.05 18.07 -0.40
C SER A 168 13.27 18.07 0.54
N ILE A 169 13.91 19.24 0.75
CA ILE A 169 15.05 19.38 1.67
C ILE A 169 14.58 19.18 3.11
N MET A 170 13.44 19.78 3.48
CA MET A 170 12.85 19.64 4.83
C MET A 170 12.46 18.19 5.12
N LEU A 171 11.77 17.53 4.18
CA LEU A 171 11.37 16.12 4.31
C LEU A 171 12.58 15.20 4.41
N LYS A 172 13.66 15.47 3.66
CA LYS A 172 14.90 14.69 3.76
C LYS A 172 15.51 14.83 5.16
N SER A 173 15.64 16.05 5.69
CA SER A 173 16.17 16.28 7.03
C SER A 173 15.31 15.61 8.11
N LEU A 174 13.97 15.72 8.00
CA LEU A 174 13.02 15.06 8.90
C LEU A 174 13.22 13.54 8.88
N THR A 175 13.25 12.94 7.69
CA THR A 175 13.45 11.52 7.49
C THR A 175 14.76 11.02 8.11
N GLN A 176 15.86 11.75 7.93
CA GLN A 176 17.15 11.41 8.53
C GLN A 176 17.10 11.43 10.06
N GLY A 177 16.40 12.43 10.64
CA GLY A 177 16.18 12.51 12.08
C GLY A 177 15.35 11.36 12.63
N GLU A 178 14.27 10.98 11.95
CA GLU A 178 13.43 9.83 12.32
C GLU A 178 14.19 8.51 12.19
N MET A 179 14.97 8.34 11.12
CA MET A 179 15.81 7.15 10.93
C MET A 179 16.84 6.99 12.05
N SER A 180 17.52 8.08 12.43
CA SER A 180 18.47 8.05 13.55
C SER A 180 17.81 7.60 14.85
N GLN A 181 16.58 8.07 15.14
CA GLN A 181 15.81 7.65 16.31
C GLN A 181 15.39 6.18 16.23
N THR A 182 14.99 5.70 15.05
CA THR A 182 14.61 4.30 14.81
C THR A 182 15.79 3.37 15.04
N PHE A 183 16.98 3.69 14.48
CA PHE A 183 18.19 2.89 14.71
C PHE A 183 18.60 2.86 16.18
N LYS A 184 18.56 4.03 16.86
CA LYS A 184 18.86 4.12 18.28
C LYS A 184 17.92 3.24 19.11
N TRP A 185 16.61 3.37 18.90
CA TRP A 185 15.60 2.57 19.57
C TRP A 185 15.82 1.07 19.35
N TRP A 186 16.08 0.64 18.12
CA TRP A 186 16.31 -0.77 17.78
C TRP A 186 17.53 -1.33 18.47
N THR A 187 18.63 -0.56 18.48
CA THR A 187 19.87 -0.94 19.17
C THR A 187 19.66 -1.06 20.70
N GLU A 188 18.90 -0.10 21.29
CA GLU A 188 18.56 -0.10 22.71
C GLU A 188 17.64 -1.26 23.11
N LEU A 189 16.73 -1.66 22.22
CA LEU A 189 15.86 -2.83 22.40
C LEU A 189 16.66 -4.14 22.53
N GLY A 190 17.79 -4.23 21.84
CA GLY A 190 18.77 -5.30 22.00
C GLY A 190 18.36 -6.68 21.50
N LEU A 191 17.24 -6.79 20.74
CA LEU A 191 16.71 -8.06 20.22
C LEU A 191 17.69 -8.78 19.29
N GLU A 192 18.52 -8.07 18.54
CA GLU A 192 19.49 -8.66 17.59
C GLU A 192 20.41 -9.69 18.23
N LYS A 193 20.74 -9.53 19.51
CA LYS A 193 21.65 -10.43 20.22
C LYS A 193 21.02 -11.79 20.56
N ASP A 194 19.70 -11.82 20.69
CA ASP A 194 18.97 -13.01 21.14
C ASP A 194 18.19 -13.67 19.99
N VAL A 195 17.98 -12.93 18.89
CA VAL A 195 17.28 -13.40 17.68
C VAL A 195 18.21 -13.22 16.49
N GLU A 196 19.39 -13.87 16.52
CA GLU A 196 20.51 -13.67 15.59
C GLU A 196 20.17 -13.91 14.10
N LYS A 197 19.19 -14.78 13.81
CA LYS A 197 18.79 -15.08 12.44
C LYS A 197 17.63 -14.21 11.94
N ALA A 198 16.95 -13.43 12.81
CA ALA A 198 15.90 -12.54 12.36
C ALA A 198 16.47 -11.38 11.55
N ARG A 199 15.71 -10.98 10.54
CA ARG A 199 16.07 -9.86 9.67
C ARG A 199 16.14 -8.56 10.48
N SER A 200 17.33 -7.94 10.59
CA SER A 200 17.48 -6.60 11.16
C SER A 200 17.43 -5.57 10.02
N GLN A 201 16.25 -5.00 9.79
CA GLN A 201 15.99 -4.10 8.67
C GLN A 201 15.28 -2.80 9.11
N PRO A 202 15.83 -2.02 10.08
CA PRO A 202 15.15 -0.83 10.61
C PRO A 202 14.84 0.22 9.54
N LEU A 203 15.67 0.31 8.50
CA LEU A 203 15.42 1.18 7.35
C LEU A 203 14.16 0.77 6.59
N LYS A 204 13.96 -0.52 6.32
CA LYS A 204 12.79 -1.05 5.62
C LYS A 204 11.52 -0.85 6.46
N TRP A 205 11.58 -1.14 7.76
CA TRP A 205 10.44 -0.97 8.66
C TRP A 205 10.00 0.50 8.77
N HIS A 206 10.96 1.40 8.93
CA HIS A 206 10.65 2.82 8.99
C HIS A 206 10.14 3.36 7.64
N THR A 207 10.66 2.85 6.52
CA THR A 207 10.16 3.20 5.19
C THR A 207 8.68 2.86 5.04
N TRP A 208 8.22 1.70 5.56
CA TRP A 208 6.80 1.38 5.62
C TRP A 208 6.00 2.46 6.36
N SER A 209 6.40 2.83 7.57
CA SER A 209 5.72 3.86 8.37
C SER A 209 5.65 5.20 7.66
N MET A 210 6.75 5.63 7.05
CA MET A 210 6.81 6.87 6.26
C MET A 210 5.88 6.85 5.06
N LYS A 211 5.76 5.71 4.39
CA LYS A 211 4.88 5.59 3.22
C LYS A 211 3.42 5.47 3.61
N ILE A 212 3.10 4.83 4.73
CA ILE A 212 1.74 4.72 5.26
C ILE A 212 1.25 6.09 5.76
N LEU A 213 2.03 6.75 6.61
CA LEU A 213 1.70 8.04 7.26
C LEU A 213 2.56 9.16 6.66
N GLN A 214 2.15 9.66 5.49
CA GLN A 214 2.95 10.60 4.69
C GLN A 214 2.93 12.05 5.18
N ASP A 215 2.03 12.42 6.10
CA ASP A 215 1.96 13.77 6.63
C ASP A 215 3.22 14.07 7.49
N PRO A 216 4.02 15.11 7.18
CA PRO A 216 5.23 15.43 7.95
C PRO A 216 4.99 15.68 9.43
N THR A 217 3.79 16.10 9.81
CA THR A 217 3.42 16.38 11.22
C THR A 217 3.29 15.11 12.06
N LEU A 218 3.21 13.93 11.44
CA LEU A 218 2.98 12.63 12.09
C LEU A 218 4.30 11.90 12.47
N THR A 219 5.37 12.64 12.78
CA THR A 219 6.68 12.04 13.15
C THR A 219 6.58 11.05 14.30
N GLU A 220 5.90 11.42 15.39
CA GLU A 220 5.76 10.52 16.55
C GLU A 220 4.97 9.25 16.18
N GLN A 221 3.88 9.40 15.41
CA GLN A 221 3.06 8.28 14.97
C GLN A 221 3.85 7.33 14.06
N ARG A 222 4.72 7.86 13.18
CA ARG A 222 5.61 7.03 12.33
C ARG A 222 6.63 6.25 13.15
N LEU A 223 7.28 6.89 14.12
CA LEU A 223 8.24 6.24 15.01
C LEU A 223 7.54 5.12 15.81
N ASP A 224 6.36 5.40 16.36
CA ASP A 224 5.59 4.42 17.11
C ASP A 224 5.05 3.30 16.23
N LEU A 225 4.65 3.58 14.97
CA LEU A 225 4.19 2.57 14.02
C LEU A 225 5.33 1.66 13.51
N THR A 226 6.55 2.19 13.47
CA THR A 226 7.74 1.40 13.09
C THR A 226 7.99 0.23 14.05
N LYS A 227 7.69 0.43 15.34
CA LYS A 227 7.89 -0.60 16.38
C LYS A 227 7.07 -1.88 16.15
N PRO A 228 5.72 -1.83 16.01
CA PRO A 228 4.95 -3.02 15.68
C PRO A 228 5.31 -3.61 14.31
N ILE A 229 5.63 -2.78 13.30
CA ILE A 229 6.08 -3.29 12.00
C ILE A 229 7.35 -4.13 12.17
N SER A 230 8.34 -3.67 12.95
CA SER A 230 9.58 -4.44 13.19
C SER A 230 9.29 -5.79 13.84
N LEU A 231 8.37 -5.84 14.82
CA LEU A 231 8.01 -7.08 15.49
C LEU A 231 7.21 -8.03 14.59
N VAL A 232 6.42 -7.53 13.64
CA VAL A 232 5.80 -8.41 12.62
C VAL A 232 6.88 -9.18 11.89
N TYR A 233 7.94 -8.53 11.40
CA TYR A 233 9.05 -9.19 10.71
C TYR A 233 9.82 -10.17 11.60
N VAL A 234 10.10 -9.78 12.88
CA VAL A 234 10.82 -10.65 13.81
C VAL A 234 10.00 -11.90 14.16
N ILE A 235 8.69 -11.75 14.37
CA ILE A 235 7.80 -12.88 14.67
C ILE A 235 7.63 -13.78 13.44
N ASP A 236 7.50 -13.22 12.27
CA ASP A 236 7.49 -13.92 10.99
C ASP A 236 8.72 -14.83 10.86
N ASP A 237 9.93 -14.27 11.04
CA ASP A 237 11.18 -15.04 11.05
C ASP A 237 11.23 -16.13 12.14
N ILE A 238 10.61 -15.89 13.32
CA ILE A 238 10.50 -16.92 14.36
C ILE A 238 9.66 -18.10 13.87
N PHE A 239 8.57 -17.85 13.15
CA PHE A 239 7.70 -18.91 12.64
C PHE A 239 8.30 -19.63 11.43
N ASP A 240 9.01 -18.94 10.56
CA ASP A 240 9.51 -19.49 9.30
C ASP A 240 10.89 -20.13 9.40
N VAL A 241 11.76 -19.62 10.30
CA VAL A 241 13.20 -19.97 10.28
C VAL A 241 13.67 -20.67 11.54
N TYR A 242 13.08 -20.39 12.70
CA TYR A 242 13.66 -20.83 13.98
C TYR A 242 12.85 -21.87 14.73
N GLY A 243 11.52 -21.64 14.79
CA GLY A 243 10.70 -22.29 15.78
C GLY A 243 10.32 -23.71 15.38
N GLU A 244 10.47 -24.66 16.31
CA GLU A 244 9.84 -25.94 16.17
C GLU A 244 8.32 -25.83 16.40
N LEU A 245 7.51 -26.63 15.71
CA LEU A 245 6.04 -26.53 15.73
C LEU A 245 5.44 -26.57 17.15
N GLU A 246 6.05 -27.32 18.05
CA GLU A 246 5.63 -27.40 19.46
C GLU A 246 5.88 -26.06 20.18
N GLU A 247 7.08 -25.48 20.01
CA GLU A 247 7.44 -24.17 20.57
C GLU A 247 6.55 -23.05 20.02
N LEU A 248 6.30 -23.03 18.69
CA LEU A 248 5.41 -22.08 18.02
C LEU A 248 3.97 -22.18 18.55
N THR A 249 3.51 -23.40 18.83
CA THR A 249 2.18 -23.64 19.41
C THR A 249 2.11 -23.07 20.84
N ILE A 250 3.16 -23.24 21.64
CA ILE A 250 3.22 -22.69 23.01
C ILE A 250 3.31 -21.15 22.94
N PHE A 251 4.17 -20.61 22.07
CA PHE A 251 4.31 -19.16 21.88
C PHE A 251 3.00 -18.49 21.50
N THR A 252 2.28 -19.06 20.49
CA THR A 252 0.96 -18.56 20.08
C THR A 252 -0.02 -18.54 21.26
N ARG A 253 -0.04 -19.58 22.10
CA ARG A 253 -0.90 -19.64 23.28
C ARG A 253 -0.52 -18.62 24.34
N VAL A 254 0.78 -18.37 24.54
CA VAL A 254 1.28 -17.33 25.45
C VAL A 254 0.86 -15.94 24.98
N VAL A 255 0.99 -15.64 23.69
CA VAL A 255 0.53 -14.36 23.11
C VAL A 255 -1.00 -14.23 23.18
N GLU A 256 -1.75 -15.30 22.91
CA GLU A 256 -3.21 -15.29 22.97
C GLU A 256 -3.75 -14.95 24.35
N ARG A 257 -3.13 -15.52 25.40
CA ARG A 257 -3.54 -15.32 26.78
C ARG A 257 -2.84 -14.15 27.45
N TRP A 258 -1.82 -13.60 26.82
CA TRP A 258 -0.87 -12.63 27.39
C TRP A 258 -0.29 -13.12 28.72
N ASP A 259 0.16 -14.41 28.70
CA ASP A 259 0.52 -15.16 29.91
C ASP A 259 2.02 -15.06 30.22
N HIS A 260 2.36 -14.09 31.08
CA HIS A 260 3.74 -13.94 31.58
C HIS A 260 4.29 -15.16 32.37
N LYS A 261 3.44 -16.01 32.92
CA LYS A 261 3.88 -17.22 33.63
C LYS A 261 4.29 -18.31 32.66
N GLY A 262 3.58 -18.42 31.55
CA GLY A 262 3.87 -19.37 30.47
C GLY A 262 5.21 -19.12 29.76
N LEU A 263 5.77 -17.90 29.86
CA LEU A 263 7.07 -17.55 29.27
C LEU A 263 8.22 -18.47 29.68
N LYS A 264 8.19 -19.00 30.92
CA LYS A 264 9.26 -19.84 31.42
C LYS A 264 9.46 -21.15 30.65
N THR A 265 8.46 -21.58 29.92
CA THR A 265 8.48 -22.80 29.08
C THR A 265 9.03 -22.57 27.69
N LEU A 266 9.22 -21.31 27.29
CA LEU A 266 9.69 -20.92 25.97
C LEU A 266 11.22 -20.77 25.91
N PRO A 267 11.85 -21.01 24.75
CA PRO A 267 13.28 -20.69 24.57
C PRO A 267 13.53 -19.18 24.73
N LYS A 268 14.79 -18.83 24.98
CA LYS A 268 15.17 -17.45 25.31
C LYS A 268 14.74 -16.46 24.24
N TYR A 269 14.94 -16.76 22.97
CA TYR A 269 14.62 -15.86 21.85
C TYR A 269 13.10 -15.53 21.78
N MET A 270 12.22 -16.49 22.06
CA MET A 270 10.78 -16.25 22.12
C MET A 270 10.38 -15.43 23.35
N ARG A 271 11.06 -15.65 24.50
CA ARG A 271 10.79 -14.85 25.71
C ARG A 271 11.11 -13.38 25.50
N VAL A 272 12.31 -13.06 24.99
CA VAL A 272 12.71 -11.68 24.75
C VAL A 272 11.85 -11.01 23.67
N CYS A 273 11.41 -11.77 22.67
CA CYS A 273 10.47 -11.29 21.67
C CYS A 273 9.12 -10.91 22.29
N PHE A 274 8.57 -11.77 23.18
CA PHE A 274 7.31 -11.46 23.87
C PHE A 274 7.47 -10.27 24.83
N GLU A 275 8.59 -10.15 25.54
CA GLU A 275 8.87 -9.02 26.42
C GLU A 275 8.90 -7.69 25.64
N ALA A 276 9.51 -7.68 24.45
CA ALA A 276 9.48 -6.54 23.54
C ALA A 276 8.06 -6.23 23.04
N LEU A 277 7.31 -7.27 22.71
CA LEU A 277 5.90 -7.17 22.30
C LEU A 277 5.03 -6.54 23.39
N ASP A 278 5.15 -6.99 24.63
CA ASP A 278 4.42 -6.47 25.78
C ASP A 278 4.80 -5.02 26.08
N MET A 279 6.09 -4.71 26.04
CA MET A 279 6.61 -3.36 26.27
C MET A 279 6.03 -2.37 25.22
N ILE A 280 6.12 -2.68 23.92
CA ILE A 280 5.65 -1.81 22.84
C ILE A 280 4.13 -1.64 22.90
N THR A 281 3.40 -2.74 23.13
CA THR A 281 1.94 -2.70 23.25
C THR A 281 1.51 -1.85 24.44
N THR A 282 2.20 -1.95 25.57
CA THR A 282 1.94 -1.16 26.77
C THR A 282 2.28 0.31 26.56
N GLU A 283 3.42 0.62 25.95
CA GLU A 283 3.87 1.99 25.65
C GLU A 283 2.83 2.72 24.78
N ILE A 284 2.43 2.12 23.66
CA ILE A 284 1.42 2.68 22.75
C ILE A 284 0.09 2.84 23.48
N SER A 285 -0.35 1.83 24.25
CA SER A 285 -1.61 1.86 24.97
C SER A 285 -1.66 2.99 26.01
N MET A 286 -0.56 3.17 26.75
CA MET A 286 -0.48 4.24 27.75
C MET A 286 -0.43 5.63 27.13
N LYS A 287 0.24 5.78 25.98
CA LYS A 287 0.28 7.03 25.23
C LYS A 287 -1.13 7.44 24.78
N ILE A 288 -1.87 6.51 24.19
CA ILE A 288 -3.24 6.74 23.73
C ILE A 288 -4.20 6.99 24.90
N TYR A 289 -4.06 6.25 26.01
CA TYR A 289 -4.87 6.48 27.19
C TYR A 289 -4.68 7.88 27.77
N LYS A 290 -3.44 8.38 27.80
CA LYS A 290 -3.14 9.74 28.27
C LYS A 290 -3.71 10.82 27.39
N SER A 291 -3.68 10.63 26.06
CA SER A 291 -4.13 11.65 25.09
C SER A 291 -5.63 11.62 24.81
N HIS A 292 -6.26 10.43 24.84
CA HIS A 292 -7.65 10.22 24.42
C HIS A 292 -8.56 9.66 25.51
N GLY A 293 -8.03 9.30 26.69
CA GLY A 293 -8.82 8.72 27.78
C GLY A 293 -9.32 7.30 27.54
N TRP A 294 -8.93 6.65 26.41
CA TRP A 294 -9.33 5.31 26.05
C TRP A 294 -8.12 4.36 25.99
N ASN A 295 -8.29 3.12 26.49
CA ASN A 295 -7.20 2.14 26.57
C ASN A 295 -7.34 1.06 25.47
N PRO A 296 -6.47 1.06 24.44
CA PRO A 296 -6.51 0.12 23.34
C PRO A 296 -5.86 -1.24 23.62
N THR A 297 -5.34 -1.49 24.80
CA THR A 297 -4.53 -2.68 25.12
C THR A 297 -5.20 -3.98 24.68
N TYR A 298 -6.51 -4.14 24.91
CA TYR A 298 -7.22 -5.35 24.54
C TYR A 298 -7.25 -5.56 23.02
N ALA A 299 -7.57 -4.53 22.25
CA ALA A 299 -7.62 -4.59 20.80
C ALA A 299 -6.23 -4.91 20.19
N LEU A 300 -5.19 -4.25 20.71
CA LEU A 300 -3.81 -4.49 20.27
C LEU A 300 -3.35 -5.92 20.58
N ARG A 301 -3.57 -6.43 21.79
CA ARG A 301 -3.24 -7.81 22.17
C ARG A 301 -3.98 -8.83 21.31
N LYS A 302 -5.24 -8.60 21.05
CA LYS A 302 -6.07 -9.45 20.19
C LYS A 302 -5.55 -9.49 18.75
N SER A 303 -5.08 -8.37 18.21
CA SER A 303 -4.50 -8.32 16.86
C SER A 303 -3.19 -9.11 16.77
N TRP A 304 -2.32 -9.04 17.78
CA TRP A 304 -1.12 -9.87 17.87
C TRP A 304 -1.44 -11.37 17.97
N ALA A 305 -2.42 -11.74 18.78
CA ALA A 305 -2.88 -13.12 18.88
C ALA A 305 -3.43 -13.64 17.55
N SER A 306 -4.15 -12.80 16.80
CA SER A 306 -4.66 -13.14 15.47
C SER A 306 -3.53 -13.40 14.48
N LEU A 307 -2.49 -12.56 14.46
CA LEU A 307 -1.32 -12.72 13.61
C LEU A 307 -0.57 -14.02 13.94
N CYS A 308 -0.22 -14.26 15.20
CA CYS A 308 0.48 -15.49 15.61
C CYS A 308 -0.33 -16.76 15.28
N LYS A 309 -1.66 -16.71 15.38
CA LYS A 309 -2.52 -17.84 14.97
C LYS A 309 -2.43 -18.10 13.47
N ALA A 310 -2.39 -17.04 12.66
CA ALA A 310 -2.29 -17.20 11.21
C ALA A 310 -0.91 -17.77 10.82
N PHE A 311 0.17 -17.29 11.40
CA PHE A 311 1.50 -17.88 11.21
C PHE A 311 1.56 -19.35 11.68
N LEU A 312 0.91 -19.70 12.79
CA LEU A 312 0.86 -21.09 13.25
C LEU A 312 0.09 -22.01 12.27
N VAL A 313 -0.91 -21.48 11.56
CA VAL A 313 -1.61 -22.25 10.52
C VAL A 313 -0.65 -22.57 9.37
N GLU A 314 0.12 -21.60 8.89
CA GLU A 314 1.12 -21.77 7.83
C GLU A 314 2.23 -22.75 8.25
N ALA A 315 2.76 -22.58 9.47
CA ALA A 315 3.75 -23.51 10.02
C ALA A 315 3.23 -24.98 10.12
N LYS A 316 1.92 -25.16 10.41
CA LYS A 316 1.28 -26.48 10.40
C LYS A 316 1.13 -27.05 8.99
N TRP A 317 0.74 -26.22 8.01
CA TRP A 317 0.69 -26.64 6.61
C TRP A 317 2.05 -27.12 6.14
N PHE A 318 3.09 -26.31 6.36
CA PHE A 318 4.46 -26.65 6.00
C PHE A 318 4.92 -27.94 6.67
N ASN A 319 4.76 -28.04 8.00
CA ASN A 319 5.23 -29.21 8.76
C ASN A 319 4.52 -30.52 8.37
N SER A 320 3.24 -30.45 7.99
CA SER A 320 2.46 -31.60 7.57
C SER A 320 2.55 -31.94 6.08
N GLY A 321 3.17 -31.09 5.27
CA GLY A 321 3.16 -31.17 3.80
C GLY A 321 1.76 -30.97 3.21
N TYR A 322 0.85 -30.34 3.97
CA TYR A 322 -0.50 -30.00 3.48
C TYR A 322 -0.45 -28.73 2.65
N LEU A 323 -0.91 -28.81 1.42
CA LEU A 323 -1.05 -27.66 0.55
C LEU A 323 -2.55 -27.26 0.49
N PRO A 324 -2.91 -26.06 1.01
CA PRO A 324 -4.31 -25.61 1.03
C PRO A 324 -4.84 -25.30 -0.37
N ASN A 325 -6.16 -25.23 -0.54
CA ASN A 325 -6.73 -24.64 -1.74
C ASN A 325 -6.58 -23.11 -1.72
N THR A 326 -6.80 -22.47 -2.88
CA THR A 326 -6.57 -21.02 -3.05
C THR A 326 -7.44 -20.15 -2.14
N GLU A 327 -8.65 -20.59 -1.78
CA GLU A 327 -9.56 -19.88 -0.88
C GLU A 327 -9.08 -19.96 0.57
N GLU A 328 -8.74 -21.17 1.01
CA GLU A 328 -8.21 -21.44 2.35
C GLU A 328 -6.90 -20.68 2.57
N TYR A 329 -5.99 -20.73 1.58
CA TYR A 329 -4.75 -19.96 1.58
C TYR A 329 -5.01 -18.46 1.76
N MET A 330 -5.87 -17.87 0.92
CA MET A 330 -6.14 -16.43 0.99
C MET A 330 -6.83 -16.01 2.28
N LYS A 331 -7.71 -16.85 2.82
CA LYS A 331 -8.37 -16.57 4.10
C LYS A 331 -7.36 -16.41 5.24
N ASN A 332 -6.33 -17.24 5.26
CA ASN A 332 -5.23 -17.14 6.23
C ASN A 332 -4.24 -16.05 5.84
N GLY A 333 -3.80 -15.99 4.59
CA GLY A 333 -2.78 -15.09 4.08
C GLY A 333 -3.11 -13.59 4.21
N VAL A 334 -4.40 -13.24 4.16
CA VAL A 334 -4.85 -11.87 4.44
C VAL A 334 -4.54 -11.46 5.89
N VAL A 335 -4.59 -12.39 6.84
CA VAL A 335 -4.25 -12.14 8.25
C VAL A 335 -2.74 -12.21 8.48
N SER A 336 -2.08 -13.24 7.96
CA SER A 336 -0.63 -13.44 8.12
C SER A 336 0.21 -12.37 7.41
N SER A 337 -0.36 -11.67 6.42
CA SER A 337 0.29 -10.47 5.81
C SER A 337 0.69 -9.39 6.83
N GLY A 338 0.18 -9.41 8.06
CA GLY A 338 0.40 -8.39 9.08
C GLY A 338 -0.32 -7.05 8.84
N VAL A 339 -0.91 -6.82 7.66
CA VAL A 339 -1.55 -5.54 7.29
C VAL A 339 -2.66 -5.17 8.26
N HIS A 340 -3.50 -6.11 8.65
CA HIS A 340 -4.58 -5.86 9.60
C HIS A 340 -4.07 -5.32 10.93
N LEU A 341 -3.02 -5.93 11.48
CA LEU A 341 -2.36 -5.49 12.72
C LEU A 341 -1.77 -4.09 12.57
N VAL A 342 -1.00 -3.86 11.49
CA VAL A 342 -0.36 -2.56 11.23
C VAL A 342 -1.41 -1.45 11.06
N MET A 343 -2.51 -1.74 10.35
CA MET A 343 -3.57 -0.75 10.15
C MET A 343 -4.37 -0.46 11.40
N LEU A 344 -4.58 -1.44 12.28
CA LEU A 344 -5.18 -1.20 13.60
C LEU A 344 -4.28 -0.28 14.44
N HIS A 345 -2.97 -0.52 14.47
CA HIS A 345 -2.02 0.37 15.15
C HIS A 345 -2.02 1.78 14.53
N ALA A 346 -2.00 1.88 13.19
CA ALA A 346 -2.04 3.17 12.50
C ALA A 346 -3.31 3.96 12.82
N TYR A 347 -4.49 3.31 12.86
CA TYR A 347 -5.75 3.94 13.23
C TYR A 347 -5.73 4.49 14.66
N ILE A 348 -5.25 3.67 15.60
CA ILE A 348 -5.14 4.04 17.02
C ILE A 348 -4.14 5.20 17.20
N LEU A 349 -3.00 5.16 16.50
CA LEU A 349 -1.97 6.21 16.57
C LEU A 349 -2.39 7.52 15.91
N LEU A 350 -3.21 7.47 14.84
CA LEU A 350 -3.80 8.66 14.24
C LEU A 350 -4.73 9.39 15.22
N GLY A 351 -5.43 8.65 16.08
CA GLY A 351 -6.29 9.21 17.12
C GLY A 351 -7.53 9.95 16.60
N GLU A 352 -7.74 9.97 15.27
CA GLU A 352 -8.87 10.64 14.65
C GLU A 352 -10.16 9.85 14.85
N GLU A 353 -11.18 10.50 15.43
CA GLU A 353 -12.50 9.87 15.66
C GLU A 353 -12.40 8.50 16.37
N LEU A 354 -11.49 8.37 17.32
CA LEU A 354 -11.19 7.10 18.00
C LEU A 354 -12.38 6.69 18.89
N THR A 355 -13.18 5.73 18.42
CA THR A 355 -14.30 5.14 19.15
C THR A 355 -14.17 3.62 19.21
N LYS A 356 -14.83 3.04 20.21
CA LYS A 356 -14.85 1.58 20.38
C LYS A 356 -15.45 0.87 19.16
N GLU A 357 -16.55 1.40 18.64
CA GLU A 357 -17.27 0.84 17.49
C GLU A 357 -16.40 0.84 16.22
N LYS A 358 -15.62 1.89 15.99
CA LYS A 358 -14.70 1.96 14.85
C LYS A 358 -13.51 1.01 15.00
N VAL A 359 -13.00 0.84 16.22
CA VAL A 359 -11.95 -0.16 16.50
C VAL A 359 -12.49 -1.58 16.27
N GLU A 360 -13.69 -1.90 16.77
CA GLU A 360 -14.34 -3.19 16.49
C GLU A 360 -14.60 -3.42 15.00
N LEU A 361 -14.94 -2.35 14.26
CA LEU A 361 -15.07 -2.43 12.81
C LEU A 361 -13.73 -2.79 12.14
N ILE A 362 -12.60 -2.19 12.57
CA ILE A 362 -11.27 -2.56 12.03
C ILE A 362 -10.90 -3.98 12.44
N GLU A 363 -11.19 -4.39 13.68
CA GLU A 363 -10.96 -5.77 14.14
C GLU A 363 -11.70 -6.83 13.30
N SER A 364 -12.83 -6.47 12.69
CA SER A 364 -13.57 -7.33 11.77
C SER A 364 -12.91 -7.48 10.39
N ASN A 365 -11.75 -6.86 10.16
CA ASN A 365 -11.00 -6.84 8.91
C ASN A 365 -11.84 -6.34 7.72
N PRO A 366 -12.28 -5.05 7.75
CA PRO A 366 -13.18 -4.48 6.76
C PRO A 366 -12.56 -4.46 5.36
N GLY A 367 -13.40 -4.27 4.33
CA GLY A 367 -12.99 -4.27 2.93
C GLY A 367 -11.80 -3.37 2.62
N ILE A 368 -11.73 -2.20 3.23
CA ILE A 368 -10.63 -1.25 3.04
C ILE A 368 -9.27 -1.80 3.52
N VAL A 369 -9.25 -2.58 4.61
CA VAL A 369 -8.04 -3.20 5.17
C VAL A 369 -7.74 -4.53 4.46
N SER A 370 -8.75 -5.41 4.32
CA SER A 370 -8.57 -6.73 3.72
C SER A 370 -8.18 -6.66 2.23
N SER A 371 -8.58 -5.62 1.50
CA SER A 371 -8.13 -5.42 0.11
C SER A 371 -6.66 -5.05 0.03
N ALA A 372 -6.18 -4.16 0.92
CA ALA A 372 -4.75 -3.83 1.01
C ALA A 372 -3.91 -5.05 1.42
N ALA A 373 -4.39 -5.86 2.36
CA ALA A 373 -3.77 -7.12 2.77
C ALA A 373 -3.70 -8.15 1.63
N THR A 374 -4.79 -8.27 0.85
CA THR A 374 -4.82 -9.13 -0.35
C THR A 374 -3.77 -8.71 -1.37
N ILE A 375 -3.64 -7.38 -1.62
CA ILE A 375 -2.65 -6.84 -2.54
C ILE A 375 -1.25 -7.19 -2.03
N LEU A 376 -0.97 -6.98 -0.74
CA LEU A 376 0.34 -7.28 -0.16
C LEU A 376 0.67 -8.78 -0.31
N ARG A 377 -0.20 -9.67 0.18
CA ARG A 377 0.06 -11.12 0.16
C ARG A 377 0.34 -11.63 -1.26
N LEU A 378 -0.46 -11.23 -2.23
CA LEU A 378 -0.31 -11.69 -3.60
C LEU A 378 0.93 -11.11 -4.31
N TRP A 379 1.35 -9.89 -3.98
CA TRP A 379 2.62 -9.33 -4.49
C TRP A 379 3.83 -9.99 -3.83
N ASP A 380 3.75 -10.29 -2.55
CA ASP A 380 4.79 -11.02 -1.82
C ASP A 380 5.01 -12.41 -2.44
N ASP A 381 3.93 -13.16 -2.67
CA ASP A 381 3.97 -14.46 -3.34
C ASP A 381 4.58 -14.41 -4.76
N LEU A 382 4.32 -13.34 -5.53
CA LEU A 382 4.93 -13.15 -6.84
C LEU A 382 6.42 -12.77 -6.76
N GLY A 383 6.81 -12.01 -5.72
CA GLY A 383 8.18 -11.57 -5.50
C GLY A 383 9.08 -12.68 -4.99
N SER A 384 8.62 -13.43 -3.99
CA SER A 384 9.38 -14.53 -3.37
C SER A 384 9.72 -15.62 -4.35
N ALA A 385 8.78 -16.01 -5.22
CA ALA A 385 9.01 -17.03 -6.25
C ALA A 385 10.18 -16.71 -7.21
N LYS A 386 10.51 -15.43 -7.42
CA LYS A 386 11.66 -15.02 -8.25
C LYS A 386 12.98 -15.04 -7.47
N ASP A 387 12.96 -14.51 -6.23
CA ASP A 387 14.16 -14.39 -5.41
C ASP A 387 14.74 -15.76 -4.99
N GLU A 388 13.87 -16.74 -4.86
CA GLU A 388 14.23 -18.08 -4.40
C GLU A 388 14.53 -19.07 -5.54
N ASN A 389 14.50 -18.64 -6.81
CA ASN A 389 14.63 -19.51 -7.99
C ASN A 389 13.69 -20.74 -7.93
N GLN A 390 12.52 -20.59 -7.31
CA GLN A 390 11.62 -21.71 -7.07
C GLN A 390 10.61 -21.83 -8.19
N ASP A 391 10.54 -23.01 -8.77
CA ASP A 391 9.58 -23.39 -9.82
C ASP A 391 8.20 -23.77 -9.22
N GLY A 392 7.69 -22.97 -8.23
CA GLY A 392 6.35 -23.15 -7.67
C GLY A 392 6.21 -24.23 -6.60
N THR A 393 7.20 -24.39 -5.73
CA THR A 393 7.18 -25.31 -4.56
C THR A 393 7.50 -24.57 -3.26
N ASP A 394 6.92 -23.37 -3.10
CA ASP A 394 7.23 -22.42 -2.03
C ASP A 394 6.07 -22.18 -1.04
N GLY A 395 4.99 -22.95 -1.17
CA GLY A 395 3.77 -22.75 -0.36
C GLY A 395 2.95 -21.51 -0.73
N SER A 396 3.32 -20.80 -1.81
CA SER A 396 2.66 -19.57 -2.26
C SER A 396 1.27 -19.80 -2.87
N TYR A 397 0.55 -18.71 -3.11
CA TYR A 397 -0.71 -18.77 -3.87
C TYR A 397 -0.55 -19.41 -5.25
N VAL A 398 0.59 -19.20 -5.90
CA VAL A 398 0.88 -19.80 -7.22
C VAL A 398 0.92 -21.32 -7.11
N GLU A 399 1.61 -21.86 -6.11
CA GLU A 399 1.65 -23.31 -5.88
C GLU A 399 0.28 -23.88 -5.51
N CYS A 400 -0.45 -23.20 -4.62
CA CYS A 400 -1.83 -23.59 -4.27
C CYS A 400 -2.74 -23.66 -5.52
N TYR A 401 -2.62 -22.67 -6.41
CA TYR A 401 -3.38 -22.63 -7.67
C TYR A 401 -3.02 -23.80 -8.59
N LEU A 402 -1.74 -24.07 -8.80
CA LEU A 402 -1.28 -25.20 -9.63
C LEU A 402 -1.70 -26.55 -9.06
N ASN A 403 -1.77 -26.67 -7.74
CA ASN A 403 -2.25 -27.85 -7.07
C ASN A 403 -3.75 -28.06 -7.25
N GLU A 404 -4.53 -26.99 -7.13
CA GLU A 404 -6.00 -27.02 -7.26
C GLU A 404 -6.45 -27.22 -8.72
N TYR A 405 -5.79 -26.54 -9.66
CA TYR A 405 -6.10 -26.57 -11.10
C TYR A 405 -5.05 -27.37 -11.86
N LYS A 406 -5.10 -28.70 -11.72
CA LYS A 406 -4.14 -29.62 -12.36
C LYS A 406 -4.06 -29.42 -13.87
N GLY A 407 -2.84 -29.23 -14.38
CA GLY A 407 -2.56 -28.99 -15.80
C GLY A 407 -2.46 -27.52 -16.19
N SER A 408 -2.69 -26.58 -15.27
CA SER A 408 -2.42 -25.16 -15.48
C SER A 408 -0.90 -24.90 -15.50
N THR A 409 -0.52 -23.87 -16.23
CA THR A 409 0.86 -23.37 -16.29
C THR A 409 1.11 -22.32 -15.21
N VAL A 410 2.40 -22.07 -14.89
CA VAL A 410 2.81 -21.01 -13.98
C VAL A 410 2.34 -19.63 -14.49
N ASP A 411 2.36 -19.40 -15.81
CA ASP A 411 1.92 -18.13 -16.41
C ASP A 411 0.40 -17.91 -16.25
N GLU A 412 -0.39 -18.99 -16.36
CA GLU A 412 -1.84 -18.93 -16.07
C GLU A 412 -2.10 -18.62 -14.59
N ALA A 413 -1.35 -19.24 -13.68
CA ALA A 413 -1.43 -18.94 -12.25
C ALA A 413 -1.05 -17.47 -11.95
N ARG A 414 0.05 -16.96 -12.50
CA ARG A 414 0.46 -15.56 -12.37
C ARG A 414 -0.57 -14.59 -12.95
N THR A 415 -1.15 -14.92 -14.10
CA THR A 415 -2.24 -14.14 -14.70
C THR A 415 -3.46 -14.08 -13.77
N HIS A 416 -3.80 -15.20 -13.14
CA HIS A 416 -4.88 -15.27 -12.17
C HIS A 416 -4.59 -14.40 -10.93
N VAL A 417 -3.36 -14.44 -10.41
CA VAL A 417 -2.90 -13.56 -9.32
C VAL A 417 -3.06 -12.08 -9.70
N ALA A 418 -2.60 -11.69 -10.90
CA ALA A 418 -2.73 -10.31 -11.39
C ALA A 418 -4.20 -9.86 -11.47
N GLN A 419 -5.11 -10.75 -11.89
CA GLN A 419 -6.56 -10.48 -11.89
C GLN A 419 -7.12 -10.32 -10.46
N LYS A 420 -6.68 -11.14 -9.51
CA LYS A 420 -7.07 -10.98 -8.09
C LYS A 420 -6.57 -9.66 -7.50
N ILE A 421 -5.33 -9.27 -7.78
CA ILE A 421 -4.78 -7.96 -7.39
C ILE A 421 -5.65 -6.84 -7.99
N SER A 422 -6.02 -6.93 -9.28
CA SER A 422 -6.88 -5.94 -9.93
C SER A 422 -8.27 -5.84 -9.26
N ARG A 423 -8.88 -6.96 -8.89
CA ARG A 423 -10.15 -6.98 -8.14
C ARG A 423 -9.99 -6.37 -6.74
N ALA A 424 -8.90 -6.69 -6.05
CA ALA A 424 -8.62 -6.10 -4.74
C ALA A 424 -8.47 -4.57 -4.82
N TRP A 425 -7.82 -4.03 -5.89
CA TRP A 425 -7.76 -2.60 -6.15
C TRP A 425 -9.15 -1.99 -6.41
N LYS A 426 -10.00 -2.64 -7.21
CA LYS A 426 -11.38 -2.16 -7.46
C LYS A 426 -12.18 -2.07 -6.15
N ARG A 427 -12.05 -3.08 -5.28
CA ARG A 427 -12.69 -3.09 -3.97
C ARG A 427 -12.12 -1.99 -3.08
N LEU A 428 -10.79 -1.84 -3.01
CA LEU A 428 -10.15 -0.79 -2.23
C LEU A 428 -10.59 0.61 -2.69
N ASN A 429 -10.66 0.84 -4.00
CA ASN A 429 -11.19 2.08 -4.57
C ASN A 429 -12.62 2.34 -4.09
N ARG A 430 -13.50 1.33 -4.13
CA ARG A 430 -14.89 1.46 -3.66
C ARG A 430 -14.99 1.84 -2.20
N GLU A 431 -14.20 1.20 -1.35
CA GLU A 431 -14.17 1.44 0.10
C GLU A 431 -13.66 2.85 0.46
N CYS A 432 -12.85 3.46 -0.41
CA CYS A 432 -12.35 4.83 -0.23
C CYS A 432 -13.29 5.92 -0.75
N LEU A 433 -14.36 5.55 -1.47
CA LEU A 433 -15.36 6.50 -1.95
C LEU A 433 -16.41 6.78 -0.86
N ASN A 434 -16.90 8.01 -0.82
CA ASN A 434 -17.93 8.41 0.12
C ASN A 434 -19.30 7.75 -0.19
N PRO A 435 -20.08 7.34 0.85
CA PRO A 435 -19.75 7.45 2.26
C PRO A 435 -18.74 6.38 2.74
N CYS A 436 -17.68 6.82 3.42
CA CYS A 436 -16.69 5.95 4.06
C CYS A 436 -16.82 6.08 5.59
N PRO A 437 -16.84 4.98 6.37
CA PRO A 437 -16.97 5.04 7.82
C PRO A 437 -15.71 5.55 8.53
N PHE A 438 -14.59 5.59 7.83
CA PHE A 438 -13.30 5.99 8.38
C PHE A 438 -12.89 7.39 7.96
N SER A 439 -11.99 8.00 8.74
CA SER A 439 -11.39 9.28 8.39
C SER A 439 -10.61 9.21 7.07
N ARG A 440 -10.43 10.37 6.45
CA ARG A 440 -9.66 10.48 5.22
C ARG A 440 -8.19 10.09 5.42
N SER A 441 -7.61 10.42 6.58
CA SER A 441 -6.23 10.06 6.91
C SER A 441 -6.05 8.55 6.96
N PHE A 442 -6.99 7.84 7.60
CA PHE A 442 -6.97 6.39 7.66
C PHE A 442 -7.19 5.74 6.27
N SER A 443 -8.17 6.24 5.51
CA SER A 443 -8.41 5.76 4.14
C SER A 443 -7.19 5.94 3.24
N LYS A 444 -6.50 7.09 3.34
CA LYS A 444 -5.22 7.34 2.65
C LYS A 444 -4.12 6.38 3.13
N ALA A 445 -4.05 6.07 4.42
CA ALA A 445 -3.08 5.11 4.94
C ALA A 445 -3.30 3.69 4.37
N CYS A 446 -4.55 3.23 4.24
CA CYS A 446 -4.87 1.96 3.58
C CYS A 446 -4.46 1.93 2.09
N LEU A 447 -4.75 3.00 1.34
CA LEU A 447 -4.28 3.15 -0.04
C LEU A 447 -2.76 3.17 -0.13
N ASN A 448 -2.09 3.83 0.81
CA ASN A 448 -0.65 3.97 0.81
C ASN A 448 0.08 2.65 1.09
N ILE A 449 -0.47 1.76 1.93
CA ILE A 449 0.04 0.39 2.03
C ILE A 449 0.02 -0.27 0.65
N ALA A 450 -1.14 -0.32 0.00
CA ALA A 450 -1.28 -0.96 -1.30
C ALA A 450 -0.35 -0.36 -2.38
N ARG A 451 -0.14 0.96 -2.35
CA ARG A 451 0.80 1.68 -3.23
C ARG A 451 2.27 1.36 -2.96
N THR A 452 2.60 1.02 -1.71
CA THR A 452 3.98 0.75 -1.30
C THR A 452 4.39 -0.69 -1.60
N VAL A 453 3.43 -1.60 -1.63
CA VAL A 453 3.66 -3.04 -1.84
C VAL A 453 4.53 -3.34 -3.07
N PRO A 454 4.25 -2.84 -4.29
CA PRO A 454 5.08 -3.14 -5.46
C PRO A 454 6.53 -2.70 -5.31
N LEU A 455 6.80 -1.67 -4.51
CA LEU A 455 8.14 -1.17 -4.23
C LEU A 455 8.95 -2.08 -3.30
N MET A 456 8.26 -2.84 -2.46
CA MET A 456 8.87 -3.70 -1.44
C MET A 456 8.99 -5.16 -1.89
N TYR A 457 8.02 -5.63 -2.70
CA TYR A 457 7.85 -7.04 -3.07
C TYR A 457 7.76 -7.29 -4.58
N SER A 458 8.09 -6.31 -5.45
CA SER A 458 8.01 -6.53 -6.89
C SER A 458 8.92 -7.68 -7.32
N TYR A 459 8.41 -8.56 -8.19
CA TYR A 459 9.22 -9.54 -8.90
C TYR A 459 10.02 -8.90 -10.04
N ASP A 460 9.70 -7.68 -10.43
CA ASP A 460 10.40 -6.87 -11.43
C ASP A 460 11.35 -5.90 -10.71
N ASP A 461 12.67 -6.11 -10.87
CA ASP A 461 13.69 -5.33 -10.20
C ASP A 461 13.61 -3.83 -10.53
N ASP A 462 13.08 -3.48 -11.71
CA ASP A 462 12.87 -2.08 -12.12
C ASP A 462 11.76 -1.38 -11.29
N GLN A 463 10.87 -2.13 -10.66
CA GLN A 463 9.78 -1.61 -9.82
C GLN A 463 10.11 -1.68 -8.33
N ARG A 464 11.06 -2.50 -7.91
CA ARG A 464 11.50 -2.63 -6.52
C ARG A 464 12.29 -1.38 -6.10
N LEU A 465 12.15 -0.97 -4.84
CA LEU A 465 13.05 0.03 -4.28
C LEU A 465 14.45 -0.60 -4.13
N PRO A 466 15.46 -0.13 -4.86
CA PRO A 466 16.82 -0.63 -4.68
C PRO A 466 17.29 -0.36 -3.23
N ASP A 467 18.05 -1.28 -2.65
CA ASP A 467 18.68 -1.07 -1.34
C ASP A 467 19.51 0.24 -1.31
N GLU A 468 20.12 0.60 -2.43
CA GLU A 468 20.82 1.86 -2.60
C GLU A 468 19.90 3.08 -2.48
N TYR A 469 18.65 2.99 -2.95
CA TYR A 469 17.68 4.06 -2.77
C TYR A 469 17.25 4.18 -1.31
N LEU A 470 17.03 3.07 -0.62
CA LEU A 470 16.74 3.06 0.81
C LEU A 470 17.91 3.67 1.58
N LYS A 471 19.15 3.31 1.25
CA LYS A 471 20.38 3.89 1.82
C LYS A 471 20.53 5.38 1.49
N SER A 472 20.07 5.85 0.32
CA SER A 472 20.11 7.26 -0.05
C SER A 472 19.15 8.16 0.75
N LEU A 473 18.25 7.56 1.50
CA LEU A 473 17.37 8.26 2.44
C LEU A 473 18.04 8.50 3.81
N MET A 474 19.13 7.79 4.09
CA MET A 474 20.01 8.03 5.23
C MET A 474 20.99 9.17 4.94
#